data_1fe6735ed745ef7c8b3fe54c3cb54add
#
_entry.id   1fe6735ed745ef7c8b3fe54c3cb54add
#
_cell.length_a   1.000
_cell.length_b   1.000
_cell.length_c   1.000
_cell.angle_alpha   90.00
_cell.angle_beta   90.00
_cell.angle_gamma   90.00
#
_symmetry.space_group_name_H-M   'P 1'
#
loop_
_entity.id
_entity.type
_entity.pdbx_description
1 polymer ?
#
loop_
_entity_poly.entity_id
_entity_poly.type
_entity_poly.pdbx_seq_one_letter_code
_entity_poly.pdbx_strand_id
1 'polypeptide(L)'
;MLDVHPAHHTTTTWRDFFIHLATLVIGLLIAIGLEQTVEAVHHHHQREQLEQDLRDESVNNVRTINHDLQLQKLEPWFDHAASSVAAPRGGLVHVTLTPLPCIPGTSSDGSFRTLLPSEGVWLTARESGVAALVPAERARIYFRRSVLFEILKRYSDLVYDNCLPLNAMQRRLAKRSTDGASYEWTLTPDQAEKFAALASERTSALKALSFRLRILRDFEQDLLDGGHRVNGAPLDANLNDLLDPEDQPLPQ
;
A
#
# COMPACT_ATOMS: atom_id res chain seq x y z
N MET A 1 -17.12 29.59 69.48
CA MET A 1 -15.67 29.60 69.35
C MET A 1 -15.18 28.14 69.42
N LEU A 2 -14.82 27.52 68.32
CA LEU A 2 -14.25 26.19 68.32
C LEU A 2 -12.72 26.35 68.42
N ASP A 3 -12.22 25.96 69.60
CA ASP A 3 -10.81 26.03 69.96
C ASP A 3 -10.11 24.84 69.29
N VAL A 4 -9.50 25.09 68.11
CA VAL A 4 -8.69 24.07 67.38
C VAL A 4 -7.28 24.11 67.98
N HIS A 5 -7.10 23.25 68.98
CA HIS A 5 -5.74 23.00 69.49
C HIS A 5 -4.92 22.26 68.42
N PRO A 6 -3.83 22.82 67.92
CA PRO A 6 -2.91 22.05 67.10
C PRO A 6 -2.27 20.96 67.96
N ALA A 7 -2.44 19.72 67.57
CA ALA A 7 -1.74 18.61 68.17
C ALA A 7 -0.24 18.75 67.93
N HIS A 8 0.49 19.30 68.91
CA HIS A 8 1.96 19.28 68.95
C HIS A 8 2.45 17.85 69.21
N HIS A 9 2.47 17.03 68.16
CA HIS A 9 3.31 15.84 68.18
C HIS A 9 4.70 16.25 67.81
N THR A 10 5.48 16.63 68.81
CA THR A 10 6.95 16.71 68.70
C THR A 10 7.45 15.30 68.41
N THR A 11 8.05 15.08 67.25
CA THR A 11 8.79 13.86 66.94
C THR A 11 10.00 13.80 67.91
N THR A 12 9.79 13.06 68.98
CA THR A 12 10.68 13.12 70.14
C THR A 12 11.88 12.17 70.03
N THR A 13 11.95 11.31 68.99
CA THR A 13 13.06 10.39 68.82
C THR A 13 13.49 10.23 67.35
N TRP A 14 14.79 10.05 67.13
CA TRP A 14 15.39 9.68 65.83
C TRP A 14 14.72 8.45 65.21
N ARG A 15 14.22 7.55 66.04
CA ARG A 15 13.52 6.35 65.64
C ARG A 15 12.20 6.66 64.96
N ASP A 16 11.40 7.61 65.49
CA ASP A 16 10.12 8.00 64.89
C ASP A 16 10.34 8.70 63.56
N PHE A 17 11.40 9.51 63.42
CA PHE A 17 11.77 10.09 62.15
C PHE A 17 12.05 9.03 61.08
N PHE A 18 12.85 8.01 61.40
CA PHE A 18 13.15 6.92 60.44
C PHE A 18 11.94 6.08 60.10
N ILE A 19 11.02 5.83 61.04
CA ILE A 19 9.77 5.11 60.75
C ILE A 19 8.92 5.91 59.77
N HIS A 20 8.75 7.21 59.96
CA HIS A 20 8.00 8.05 59.03
C HIS A 20 8.68 8.14 57.65
N LEU A 21 9.98 8.29 57.62
CA LEU A 21 10.76 8.29 56.37
C LEU A 21 10.58 6.96 55.62
N ALA A 22 10.74 5.83 56.29
CA ALA A 22 10.55 4.51 55.72
C ALA A 22 9.13 4.30 55.17
N THR A 23 8.11 4.76 55.90
CA THR A 23 6.70 4.68 55.47
C THR A 23 6.47 5.50 54.19
N LEU A 24 7.04 6.71 54.11
CA LEU A 24 6.94 7.55 52.91
C LEU A 24 7.66 6.90 51.70
N VAL A 25 8.85 6.37 51.91
CA VAL A 25 9.62 5.68 50.82
C VAL A 25 8.88 4.45 50.33
N ILE A 26 8.35 3.60 51.24
CA ILE A 26 7.57 2.44 50.88
C ILE A 26 6.29 2.84 50.12
N GLY A 27 5.57 3.86 50.60
CA GLY A 27 4.39 4.37 49.90
C GLY A 27 4.72 4.86 48.48
N LEU A 28 5.82 5.59 48.31
CA LEU A 28 6.27 6.06 47.03
C LEU A 28 6.67 4.88 46.07
N LEU A 29 7.38 3.89 46.56
CA LEU A 29 7.76 2.71 45.79
C LEU A 29 6.52 1.92 45.35
N ILE A 30 5.52 1.76 46.19
CA ILE A 30 4.26 1.12 45.83
C ILE A 30 3.54 1.93 44.74
N ALA A 31 3.47 3.25 44.88
CA ALA A 31 2.82 4.11 43.89
C ALA A 31 3.51 3.99 42.50
N ILE A 32 4.84 4.10 42.46
CA ILE A 32 5.61 3.95 41.22
C ILE A 32 5.43 2.53 40.64
N GLY A 33 5.46 1.50 41.47
CA GLY A 33 5.26 0.12 41.03
C GLY A 33 3.87 -0.11 40.41
N LEU A 34 2.84 0.47 40.98
CA LEU A 34 1.48 0.42 40.43
C LEU A 34 1.37 1.16 39.11
N GLU A 35 1.94 2.38 39.02
CA GLU A 35 1.96 3.16 37.79
C GLU A 35 2.64 2.40 36.65
N GLN A 36 3.84 1.85 36.88
CA GLN A 36 4.56 1.04 35.88
C GLN A 36 3.77 -0.20 35.45
N THR A 37 3.05 -0.83 36.39
CA THR A 37 2.23 -2.02 36.07
C THR A 37 1.06 -1.63 35.18
N VAL A 38 0.37 -0.54 35.47
CA VAL A 38 -0.75 -0.05 34.66
C VAL A 38 -0.26 0.34 33.27
N GLU A 39 0.86 1.03 33.17
CA GLU A 39 1.47 1.42 31.89
C GLU A 39 1.86 0.17 31.07
N ALA A 40 2.50 -0.83 31.66
CA ALA A 40 2.86 -2.06 31.00
C ALA A 40 1.64 -2.82 30.44
N VAL A 41 0.55 -2.90 31.21
CA VAL A 41 -0.71 -3.51 30.76
C VAL A 41 -1.32 -2.71 29.61
N HIS A 42 -1.30 -1.39 29.69
CA HIS A 42 -1.82 -0.51 28.65
C HIS A 42 -1.03 -0.67 27.34
N HIS A 43 0.30 -0.65 27.40
CA HIS A 43 1.17 -0.88 26.23
C HIS A 43 0.98 -2.26 25.63
N HIS A 44 0.79 -3.29 26.45
CA HIS A 44 0.51 -4.65 25.97
C HIS A 44 -0.79 -4.66 25.15
N HIS A 45 -1.85 -4.08 25.69
CA HIS A 45 -3.15 -4.01 25.01
C HIS A 45 -3.09 -3.20 23.71
N GLN A 46 -2.39 -2.06 23.71
CA GLN A 46 -2.19 -1.26 22.50
C GLN A 46 -1.45 -2.05 21.40
N ARG A 47 -0.44 -2.82 21.80
CA ARG A 47 0.29 -3.65 20.85
C ARG A 47 -0.59 -4.76 20.28
N GLU A 48 -1.35 -5.46 21.11
CA GLU A 48 -2.28 -6.51 20.65
C GLU A 48 -3.31 -5.94 19.67
N GLN A 49 -3.89 -4.79 20.00
CA GLN A 49 -4.84 -4.11 19.13
C GLN A 49 -4.19 -3.75 17.79
N LEU A 50 -2.98 -3.17 17.79
CA LEU A 50 -2.26 -2.84 16.57
C LEU A 50 -1.97 -4.09 15.72
N GLU A 51 -1.55 -5.20 16.35
CA GLU A 51 -1.29 -6.45 15.64
C GLU A 51 -2.56 -7.00 14.99
N GLN A 52 -3.72 -6.87 15.65
CA GLN A 52 -5.02 -7.26 15.10
C GLN A 52 -5.41 -6.36 13.91
N ASP A 53 -5.32 -5.05 14.07
CA ASP A 53 -5.68 -4.08 13.04
C ASP A 53 -4.81 -4.26 11.79
N LEU A 54 -3.50 -4.52 11.97
CA LEU A 54 -2.57 -4.81 10.87
C LEU A 54 -2.92 -6.12 10.15
N ARG A 55 -3.35 -7.14 10.89
CA ARG A 55 -3.81 -8.40 10.32
C ARG A 55 -5.06 -8.21 9.48
N ASP A 56 -6.03 -7.46 9.99
CA ASP A 56 -7.29 -7.17 9.28
C ASP A 56 -7.04 -6.34 8.03
N GLU A 57 -6.10 -5.38 8.09
CA GLU A 57 -5.64 -4.62 6.93
C GLU A 57 -5.01 -5.54 5.88
N SER A 58 -4.14 -6.49 6.28
CA SER A 58 -3.52 -7.45 5.36
C SER A 58 -4.57 -8.34 4.67
N VAL A 59 -5.59 -8.83 5.38
CA VAL A 59 -6.71 -9.58 4.78
C VAL A 59 -7.42 -8.77 3.71
N ASN A 60 -7.71 -7.50 3.99
CA ASN A 60 -8.35 -6.61 3.03
C ASN A 60 -7.44 -6.31 1.83
N ASN A 61 -6.14 -6.16 2.05
CA ASN A 61 -5.15 -5.94 1.01
C ASN A 61 -5.06 -7.12 0.05
N VAL A 62 -4.97 -8.36 0.56
CA VAL A 62 -4.98 -9.57 -0.29
C VAL A 62 -6.23 -9.58 -1.18
N ARG A 63 -7.39 -9.24 -0.65
CA ARG A 63 -8.64 -9.18 -1.43
C ARG A 63 -8.59 -8.10 -2.51
N THR A 64 -8.14 -6.91 -2.16
CA THR A 64 -7.98 -5.78 -3.10
C THR A 64 -7.01 -6.11 -4.21
N ILE A 65 -5.84 -6.66 -3.86
CA ILE A 65 -4.82 -7.05 -4.84
C ILE A 65 -5.33 -8.14 -5.79
N ASN A 66 -6.05 -9.15 -5.28
CA ASN A 66 -6.63 -10.19 -6.12
C ASN A 66 -7.67 -9.63 -7.11
N HIS A 67 -8.41 -8.59 -6.72
CA HIS A 67 -9.29 -7.85 -7.62
C HIS A 67 -8.48 -7.12 -8.69
N ASP A 68 -7.45 -6.39 -8.30
CA ASP A 68 -6.65 -5.57 -9.22
C ASP A 68 -5.80 -6.41 -10.18
N LEU A 69 -5.41 -7.63 -9.79
CA LEU A 69 -4.77 -8.59 -10.70
C LEU A 69 -5.62 -8.97 -11.92
N GLN A 70 -6.94 -8.70 -11.90
CA GLN A 70 -7.78 -8.85 -13.09
C GLN A 70 -7.38 -7.87 -14.22
N LEU A 71 -6.67 -6.78 -13.92
CA LEU A 71 -6.18 -5.82 -14.91
C LEU A 71 -5.24 -6.45 -15.93
N GLN A 72 -4.51 -7.50 -15.57
CA GLN A 72 -3.65 -8.25 -16.51
C GLN A 72 -4.44 -8.84 -17.71
N LYS A 73 -5.75 -9.07 -17.54
CA LYS A 73 -6.62 -9.54 -18.64
C LYS A 73 -6.77 -8.54 -19.77
N LEU A 74 -6.33 -7.29 -19.56
CA LEU A 74 -6.36 -6.24 -20.56
C LEU A 74 -5.12 -6.26 -21.47
N GLU A 75 -4.03 -6.90 -21.06
CA GLU A 75 -2.78 -6.96 -21.82
C GLU A 75 -2.99 -7.47 -23.25
N PRO A 76 -3.70 -8.60 -23.50
CA PRO A 76 -3.91 -9.11 -24.85
C PRO A 76 -4.65 -8.11 -25.77
N TRP A 77 -5.53 -7.28 -25.20
CA TRP A 77 -6.23 -6.27 -25.98
C TRP A 77 -5.24 -5.23 -26.54
N PHE A 78 -4.31 -4.73 -25.70
CA PHE A 78 -3.34 -3.72 -26.12
C PHE A 78 -2.31 -4.30 -27.08
N ASP A 79 -1.85 -5.54 -26.87
CA ASP A 79 -0.97 -6.24 -27.79
C ASP A 79 -1.64 -6.45 -29.16
N HIS A 80 -2.91 -6.84 -29.18
CA HIS A 80 -3.68 -6.96 -30.41
C HIS A 80 -3.89 -5.61 -31.08
N ALA A 81 -4.23 -4.57 -30.33
CA ALA A 81 -4.43 -3.23 -30.87
C ALA A 81 -3.14 -2.67 -31.50
N ALA A 82 -2.01 -2.81 -30.81
CA ALA A 82 -0.70 -2.40 -31.34
C ALA A 82 -0.36 -3.11 -32.65
N SER A 83 -0.53 -4.44 -32.71
CA SER A 83 -0.25 -5.24 -33.91
C SER A 83 -1.20 -4.93 -35.06
N SER A 84 -2.48 -4.65 -34.77
CA SER A 84 -3.50 -4.35 -35.78
C SER A 84 -3.27 -3.01 -36.49
N VAL A 85 -2.60 -2.06 -35.86
CA VAL A 85 -2.26 -0.76 -36.48
C VAL A 85 -0.85 -0.72 -37.04
N ALA A 86 -0.04 -1.79 -36.86
CA ALA A 86 1.27 -1.89 -37.44
C ALA A 86 1.17 -1.80 -38.99
N ALA A 87 1.44 -0.62 -39.52
CA ALA A 87 1.05 -0.24 -40.86
C ALA A 87 1.93 -0.90 -41.96
N PRO A 88 1.33 -1.25 -43.09
CA PRO A 88 2.07 -1.32 -44.35
C PRO A 88 2.57 0.07 -44.72
N ARG A 89 3.77 0.16 -45.25
CA ARG A 89 4.42 1.42 -45.64
C ARG A 89 3.60 2.15 -46.70
N GLY A 90 2.95 3.26 -46.28
CA GLY A 90 2.23 4.19 -47.14
C GLY A 90 0.73 3.96 -47.23
N GLY A 91 -0.04 4.96 -46.82
CA GLY A 91 -1.49 5.02 -46.85
C GLY A 91 -2.14 5.17 -45.50
N LEU A 92 -3.47 5.36 -45.51
CA LEU A 92 -4.26 5.39 -44.28
C LEU A 92 -4.46 3.98 -43.73
N VAL A 93 -4.34 3.84 -42.42
CA VAL A 93 -4.60 2.59 -41.69
C VAL A 93 -6.05 2.60 -41.25
N HIS A 94 -6.83 1.62 -41.69
CA HIS A 94 -8.20 1.42 -41.25
C HIS A 94 -8.24 0.18 -40.34
N VAL A 95 -8.66 0.36 -39.10
CA VAL A 95 -8.80 -0.73 -38.14
C VAL A 95 -10.05 -0.58 -37.30
N THR A 96 -10.69 -1.69 -37.01
CA THR A 96 -11.86 -1.76 -36.13
C THR A 96 -11.42 -2.44 -34.83
N LEU A 97 -11.58 -1.74 -33.71
CA LEU A 97 -11.24 -2.24 -32.38
C LEU A 97 -12.45 -2.17 -31.47
N THR A 98 -12.57 -3.11 -30.54
CA THR A 98 -13.50 -2.98 -29.43
C THR A 98 -13.17 -1.73 -28.62
N PRO A 99 -14.10 -1.24 -27.79
CA PRO A 99 -13.83 -0.06 -26.96
C PRO A 99 -12.53 -0.18 -26.20
N LEU A 100 -11.76 0.92 -26.15
CA LEU A 100 -10.48 0.97 -25.45
C LEU A 100 -10.69 0.62 -23.96
N PRO A 101 -10.12 -0.48 -23.45
CA PRO A 101 -10.32 -0.89 -22.07
C PRO A 101 -9.34 -0.13 -21.15
N CYS A 102 -9.27 1.17 -21.34
CA CYS A 102 -8.41 2.02 -20.51
C CYS A 102 -8.89 2.06 -19.07
N ILE A 103 -10.17 1.76 -18.86
CA ILE A 103 -10.80 1.91 -17.56
C ILE A 103 -11.76 0.73 -17.33
N PRO A 104 -11.32 -0.35 -16.66
CA PRO A 104 -12.25 -1.37 -16.18
C PRO A 104 -13.12 -0.76 -15.07
N GLY A 105 -14.44 -0.81 -15.26
CA GLY A 105 -15.39 -0.41 -14.22
C GLY A 105 -15.39 1.09 -13.95
N THR A 106 -15.60 1.92 -14.98
CA THR A 106 -15.93 3.32 -14.76
C THR A 106 -17.19 3.41 -13.91
N SER A 107 -17.05 3.95 -12.70
CA SER A 107 -18.11 4.76 -12.14
C SER A 107 -18.54 5.80 -13.20
N SER A 108 -19.79 6.18 -13.22
CA SER A 108 -20.39 7.11 -14.18
C SER A 108 -19.63 8.45 -14.35
N ASP A 109 -18.65 8.73 -13.52
CA ASP A 109 -17.78 9.92 -13.52
C ASP A 109 -16.43 9.73 -14.24
N GLY A 110 -16.16 8.55 -14.81
CA GLY A 110 -14.91 8.27 -15.54
C GLY A 110 -13.66 8.15 -14.66
N SER A 111 -13.82 8.14 -13.35
CA SER A 111 -12.69 7.99 -12.43
C SER A 111 -12.31 6.52 -12.27
N PHE A 112 -11.18 6.14 -12.85
CA PHE A 112 -10.52 4.88 -12.53
C PHE A 112 -9.72 5.05 -11.25
N ARG A 113 -10.16 4.40 -10.22
CA ARG A 113 -9.29 4.12 -9.07
C ARG A 113 -8.97 2.63 -9.10
N THR A 114 -7.70 2.29 -9.34
CA THR A 114 -7.17 1.08 -8.74
C THR A 114 -7.52 1.16 -7.26
N LEU A 115 -8.16 0.13 -6.75
CA LEU A 115 -8.37 0.01 -5.32
C LEU A 115 -7.00 -0.30 -4.72
N LEU A 116 -6.13 0.73 -4.60
CA LEU A 116 -4.81 0.52 -4.02
C LEU A 116 -4.99 -0.08 -2.62
N PRO A 117 -4.25 -1.13 -2.30
CA PRO A 117 -4.22 -1.67 -0.95
C PRO A 117 -3.81 -0.58 0.04
N SER A 118 -4.23 -0.71 1.31
CA SER A 118 -4.03 0.29 2.35
C SER A 118 -2.81 -0.02 3.22
N GLU A 119 -2.11 1.01 3.66
CA GLU A 119 -1.12 0.96 4.74
C GLU A 119 -1.48 1.91 5.91
N GLY A 120 -2.74 2.30 5.98
CA GLY A 120 -3.22 3.33 6.90
C GLY A 120 -3.00 2.99 8.37
N VAL A 121 -3.15 1.71 8.73
CA VAL A 121 -2.93 1.24 10.11
C VAL A 121 -1.48 1.46 10.54
N TRP A 122 -0.50 1.06 9.72
CA TRP A 122 0.91 1.23 10.05
C TRP A 122 1.33 2.70 10.10
N LEU A 123 0.86 3.51 9.14
CA LEU A 123 1.13 4.95 9.13
C LEU A 123 0.57 5.63 10.39
N THR A 124 -0.68 5.33 10.75
CA THR A 124 -1.31 5.85 11.98
C THR A 124 -0.56 5.43 13.24
N ALA A 125 -0.11 4.17 13.31
CA ALA A 125 0.68 3.68 14.44
C ALA A 125 2.02 4.41 14.56
N ARG A 126 2.67 4.75 13.44
CA ARG A 126 3.91 5.55 13.43
C ARG A 126 3.67 6.98 13.91
N GLU A 127 2.62 7.62 13.43
CA GLU A 127 2.27 9.00 13.79
C GLU A 127 1.87 9.12 15.26
N SER A 128 1.15 8.13 15.79
CA SER A 128 0.75 8.09 17.21
C SER A 128 1.84 7.61 18.18
N GLY A 129 2.96 7.10 17.66
CA GLY A 129 4.05 6.53 18.48
C GLY A 129 3.82 5.07 18.92
N VAL A 130 2.66 4.48 18.67
CA VAL A 130 2.35 3.08 19.05
C VAL A 130 3.25 2.09 18.32
N ALA A 131 3.75 2.44 17.13
CA ALA A 131 4.74 1.62 16.40
C ALA A 131 6.02 1.35 17.21
N ALA A 132 6.37 2.19 18.18
CA ALA A 132 7.53 1.98 19.06
C ALA A 132 7.35 0.76 20.01
N LEU A 133 6.11 0.31 20.23
CA LEU A 133 5.80 -0.87 21.04
C LEU A 133 5.99 -2.19 20.26
N VAL A 134 6.17 -2.11 18.93
CA VAL A 134 6.39 -3.28 18.06
C VAL A 134 7.86 -3.69 18.11
N PRO A 135 8.18 -5.00 18.24
CA PRO A 135 9.56 -5.47 18.17
C PRO A 135 10.27 -5.01 16.90
N ALA A 136 11.55 -4.62 17.03
CA ALA A 136 12.31 -4.01 15.93
C ALA A 136 12.34 -4.87 14.64
N GLU A 137 12.35 -6.19 14.76
CA GLU A 137 12.29 -7.11 13.62
C GLU A 137 10.97 -6.99 12.87
N ARG A 138 9.83 -6.96 13.56
CA ARG A 138 8.52 -6.76 12.97
C ARG A 138 8.37 -5.35 12.39
N ALA A 139 8.85 -4.33 13.08
CA ALA A 139 8.84 -2.97 12.56
C ALA A 139 9.58 -2.83 11.22
N ARG A 140 10.69 -3.57 11.03
CA ARG A 140 11.40 -3.63 9.73
C ARG A 140 10.55 -4.25 8.62
N ILE A 141 9.76 -5.28 8.92
CA ILE A 141 8.86 -5.91 7.96
C ILE A 141 7.81 -4.91 7.49
N TYR A 142 7.16 -4.18 8.40
CA TYR A 142 6.18 -3.15 8.04
C TYR A 142 6.80 -1.96 7.30
N PHE A 143 8.05 -1.60 7.60
CA PHE A 143 8.76 -0.60 6.82
C PHE A 143 8.98 -1.04 5.37
N ARG A 144 9.37 -2.29 5.14
CA ARG A 144 9.50 -2.84 3.78
C ARG A 144 8.17 -2.90 3.05
N ARG A 145 7.11 -3.26 3.76
CA ARG A 145 5.76 -3.20 3.26
C ARG A 145 5.45 -1.80 2.71
N SER A 146 5.74 -0.74 3.47
CA SER A 146 5.55 0.65 3.02
C SER A 146 6.33 0.97 1.75
N VAL A 147 7.57 0.47 1.61
CA VAL A 147 8.35 0.67 0.37
C VAL A 147 7.69 -0.03 -0.83
N LEU A 148 7.16 -1.25 -0.65
CA LEU A 148 6.42 -1.95 -1.71
C LEU A 148 5.15 -1.18 -2.11
N PHE A 149 4.44 -0.56 -1.17
CA PHE A 149 3.29 0.29 -1.46
C PHE A 149 3.65 1.52 -2.29
N GLU A 150 4.73 2.20 -1.94
CA GLU A 150 5.21 3.36 -2.71
C GLU A 150 5.59 2.98 -4.15
N ILE A 151 6.26 1.83 -4.32
CA ILE A 151 6.58 1.29 -5.64
C ILE A 151 5.28 0.98 -6.40
N LEU A 152 4.32 0.28 -5.78
CA LEU A 152 3.05 -0.08 -6.39
C LEU A 152 2.28 1.16 -6.84
N LYS A 153 2.21 2.19 -6.00
CA LYS A 153 1.55 3.46 -6.32
C LYS A 153 2.14 4.10 -7.57
N ARG A 154 3.49 4.16 -7.67
CA ARG A 154 4.17 4.69 -8.86
C ARG A 154 3.77 3.95 -10.14
N TYR A 155 3.70 2.61 -10.11
CA TYR A 155 3.28 1.83 -11.27
C TYR A 155 1.79 1.95 -11.58
N SER A 156 0.96 2.11 -10.57
CA SER A 156 -0.46 2.42 -10.75
C SER A 156 -0.66 3.77 -11.45
N ASP A 157 0.08 4.79 -11.04
CA ASP A 157 0.06 6.11 -11.67
C ASP A 157 0.54 6.01 -13.13
N LEU A 158 1.63 5.28 -13.40
CA LEU A 158 2.12 5.06 -14.76
C LEU A 158 1.07 4.37 -15.65
N VAL A 159 0.40 3.35 -15.13
CA VAL A 159 -0.69 2.67 -15.82
C VAL A 159 -1.84 3.63 -16.12
N TYR A 160 -2.18 4.54 -15.21
CA TYR A 160 -3.19 5.56 -15.43
C TYR A 160 -2.75 6.58 -16.49
N ASP A 161 -1.55 7.13 -16.37
CA ASP A 161 -1.04 8.18 -17.24
C ASP A 161 -0.91 7.72 -18.69
N ASN A 162 -0.48 6.47 -18.92
CA ASN A 162 -0.39 5.89 -20.27
C ASN A 162 -1.75 5.70 -20.95
N CYS A 163 -2.84 5.75 -20.20
CA CYS A 163 -4.20 5.64 -20.72
C CYS A 163 -4.73 6.96 -21.28
N LEU A 164 -4.33 8.08 -20.73
CA LEU A 164 -4.85 9.39 -21.09
C LEU A 164 -4.62 9.74 -22.57
N PRO A 165 -3.40 9.58 -23.13
CA PRO A 165 -3.17 9.87 -24.54
C PRO A 165 -3.93 8.92 -25.48
N LEU A 166 -4.08 7.63 -25.11
CA LEU A 166 -4.89 6.69 -25.91
C LEU A 166 -6.36 7.08 -25.95
N ASN A 167 -6.92 7.48 -24.81
CA ASN A 167 -8.29 8.01 -24.73
C ASN A 167 -8.47 9.29 -25.55
N ALA A 168 -7.49 10.19 -25.51
CA ALA A 168 -7.51 11.41 -26.32
C ALA A 168 -7.48 11.11 -27.82
N MET A 169 -6.68 10.12 -28.24
CA MET A 169 -6.66 9.65 -29.62
C MET A 169 -8.01 9.03 -30.02
N GLN A 170 -8.59 8.17 -29.19
CA GLN A 170 -9.90 7.57 -29.46
C GLN A 170 -10.96 8.63 -29.69
N ARG A 171 -11.08 9.62 -28.81
CA ARG A 171 -12.09 10.70 -28.95
C ARG A 171 -11.92 11.53 -30.22
N ARG A 172 -10.70 11.66 -30.74
CA ARG A 172 -10.39 12.52 -31.90
C ARG A 172 -10.42 11.78 -33.23
N LEU A 173 -10.03 10.51 -33.26
CA LEU A 173 -9.69 9.78 -34.47
C LEU A 173 -10.58 8.57 -34.73
N ALA A 174 -11.32 8.10 -33.71
CA ALA A 174 -12.20 6.95 -33.85
C ALA A 174 -13.67 7.35 -33.94
N LYS A 175 -14.41 6.67 -34.79
CA LYS A 175 -15.87 6.77 -34.90
C LYS A 175 -16.48 5.52 -34.28
N ARG A 176 -17.52 5.68 -33.49
CA ARG A 176 -18.27 4.55 -32.97
C ARG A 176 -19.01 3.88 -34.12
N SER A 177 -18.91 2.56 -34.23
CA SER A 177 -19.63 1.78 -35.21
C SER A 177 -21.15 1.88 -35.02
N THR A 178 -21.90 1.57 -36.05
CA THR A 178 -23.37 1.64 -36.03
C THR A 178 -24.02 0.67 -35.03
N ASP A 179 -23.36 -0.46 -34.75
CA ASP A 179 -23.77 -1.44 -33.75
C ASP A 179 -23.41 -1.02 -32.31
N GLY A 180 -22.61 0.04 -32.17
CA GLY A 180 -22.14 0.54 -30.88
C GLY A 180 -21.13 -0.36 -30.15
N ALA A 181 -20.76 -1.50 -30.75
CA ALA A 181 -19.90 -2.52 -30.12
C ALA A 181 -18.41 -2.29 -30.36
N SER A 182 -18.07 -1.48 -31.38
CA SER A 182 -16.69 -1.23 -31.80
C SER A 182 -16.43 0.22 -32.17
N TYR A 183 -15.16 0.54 -32.43
CA TYR A 183 -14.70 1.82 -32.93
C TYR A 183 -13.91 1.62 -34.22
N GLU A 184 -14.26 2.38 -35.24
CA GLU A 184 -13.56 2.45 -36.51
C GLU A 184 -12.53 3.56 -36.47
N TRP A 185 -11.27 3.21 -36.69
CA TRP A 185 -10.15 4.12 -36.67
C TRP A 185 -9.62 4.33 -38.09
N THR A 186 -9.36 5.57 -38.41
CA THR A 186 -8.64 5.95 -39.64
C THR A 186 -7.44 6.77 -39.25
N LEU A 187 -6.26 6.16 -39.36
CA LEU A 187 -4.99 6.72 -38.87
C LEU A 187 -4.05 6.99 -40.02
N THR A 188 -3.36 8.13 -39.97
CA THR A 188 -2.16 8.32 -40.80
C THR A 188 -1.04 7.38 -40.30
N PRO A 189 0.01 7.11 -41.11
CA PRO A 189 1.13 6.29 -40.65
C PRO A 189 1.74 6.75 -39.34
N ASP A 190 1.96 8.05 -39.15
CA ASP A 190 2.52 8.62 -37.91
C ASP A 190 1.56 8.44 -36.71
N GLN A 191 0.26 8.55 -36.95
CA GLN A 191 -0.74 8.29 -35.91
C GLN A 191 -0.82 6.81 -35.52
N ALA A 192 -0.67 5.92 -36.51
CA ALA A 192 -0.65 4.48 -36.29
C ALA A 192 0.59 4.08 -35.49
N GLU A 193 1.77 4.59 -35.84
CA GLU A 193 3.01 4.36 -35.10
C GLU A 193 2.88 4.87 -33.65
N LYS A 194 2.39 6.09 -33.47
CA LYS A 194 2.16 6.65 -32.13
C LYS A 194 1.17 5.83 -31.32
N PHE A 195 0.08 5.35 -31.93
CA PHE A 195 -0.90 4.51 -31.27
C PHE A 195 -0.28 3.16 -30.84
N ALA A 196 0.49 2.52 -31.76
CA ALA A 196 1.17 1.26 -31.46
C ALA A 196 2.17 1.41 -30.30
N ALA A 197 2.96 2.49 -30.30
CA ALA A 197 3.89 2.79 -29.20
C ALA A 197 3.16 2.94 -27.86
N LEU A 198 2.11 3.76 -27.80
CA LEU A 198 1.32 3.96 -26.58
C LEU A 198 0.64 2.67 -26.10
N ALA A 199 0.13 1.85 -27.01
CA ALA A 199 -0.47 0.56 -26.65
C ALA A 199 0.58 -0.41 -26.08
N SER A 200 1.79 -0.46 -26.67
CA SER A 200 2.91 -1.27 -26.18
C SER A 200 3.43 -0.80 -24.82
N GLU A 201 3.56 0.51 -24.62
CA GLU A 201 3.90 1.09 -23.32
C GLU A 201 2.85 0.72 -22.25
N ARG A 202 1.58 0.77 -22.63
CA ARG A 202 0.49 0.36 -21.75
C ARG A 202 0.58 -1.11 -21.36
N THR A 203 0.85 -2.02 -22.31
CA THR A 203 1.08 -3.44 -22.02
C THR A 203 2.24 -3.62 -21.05
N SER A 204 3.36 -2.96 -21.28
CA SER A 204 4.54 -3.02 -20.41
C SER A 204 4.23 -2.54 -19.01
N ALA A 205 3.51 -1.42 -18.88
CA ALA A 205 3.10 -0.89 -17.58
C ALA A 205 2.15 -1.84 -16.84
N LEU A 206 1.18 -2.46 -17.53
CA LEU A 206 0.28 -3.46 -16.94
C LEU A 206 1.04 -4.70 -16.46
N LYS A 207 1.98 -5.22 -17.24
CA LYS A 207 2.84 -6.36 -16.86
C LYS A 207 3.65 -6.02 -15.60
N ALA A 208 4.28 -4.85 -15.58
CA ALA A 208 5.05 -4.38 -14.44
C ALA A 208 4.19 -4.19 -13.18
N LEU A 209 2.99 -3.60 -13.30
CA LEU A 209 2.06 -3.46 -12.19
C LEU A 209 1.59 -4.83 -11.67
N SER A 210 1.19 -5.73 -12.57
CA SER A 210 0.71 -7.07 -12.23
C SER A 210 1.79 -7.89 -11.49
N PHE A 211 3.05 -7.76 -11.90
CA PHE A 211 4.17 -8.39 -11.22
C PHE A 211 4.30 -7.89 -9.76
N ARG A 212 4.27 -6.57 -9.56
CA ARG A 212 4.39 -5.97 -8.22
C ARG A 212 3.20 -6.25 -7.32
N LEU A 213 2.00 -6.31 -7.89
CA LEU A 213 0.80 -6.76 -7.18
C LEU A 213 0.96 -8.18 -6.65
N ARG A 214 1.56 -9.10 -7.44
CA ARG A 214 1.82 -10.47 -6.98
C ARG A 214 2.82 -10.48 -5.83
N ILE A 215 3.93 -9.76 -5.95
CA ILE A 215 4.92 -9.66 -4.85
C ILE A 215 4.25 -9.16 -3.57
N LEU A 216 3.47 -8.08 -3.65
CA LEU A 216 2.80 -7.54 -2.47
C LEU A 216 1.74 -8.49 -1.93
N ARG A 217 0.97 -9.17 -2.79
CA ARG A 217 0.01 -10.20 -2.36
C ARG A 217 0.70 -11.31 -1.57
N ASP A 218 1.79 -11.83 -2.11
CA ASP A 218 2.52 -12.93 -1.49
C ASP A 218 3.15 -12.48 -0.17
N PHE A 219 3.60 -11.22 -0.08
CA PHE A 219 4.07 -10.60 1.15
C PHE A 219 2.96 -10.49 2.20
N GLU A 220 1.78 -9.97 1.83
CA GLU A 220 0.63 -9.85 2.74
C GLU A 220 0.12 -11.23 3.19
N GLN A 221 0.10 -12.22 2.29
CA GLN A 221 -0.29 -13.58 2.62
C GLN A 221 0.68 -14.21 3.61
N ASP A 222 1.98 -14.02 3.42
CA ASP A 222 3.01 -14.56 4.31
C ASP A 222 2.94 -13.93 5.71
N LEU A 223 2.61 -12.63 5.79
CA LEU A 223 2.30 -11.96 7.07
C LEU A 223 1.11 -12.61 7.80
N LEU A 224 0.06 -13.00 7.07
CA LEU A 224 -1.14 -13.65 7.62
C LEU A 224 -0.85 -15.05 8.11
N ASP A 225 -0.02 -15.80 7.40
CA ASP A 225 0.33 -17.18 7.70
C ASP A 225 1.40 -17.28 8.81
N GLY A 226 1.90 -16.14 9.31
CA GLY A 226 2.98 -16.08 10.29
C GLY A 226 4.32 -16.57 9.74
N GLY A 227 4.45 -16.59 8.41
CA GLY A 227 5.66 -16.96 7.69
C GLY A 227 6.76 -15.90 7.78
N HIS A 228 7.94 -16.27 7.29
CA HIS A 228 9.11 -15.41 7.29
C HIS A 228 9.76 -15.33 5.90
N ARG A 229 9.04 -15.74 4.84
CA ARG A 229 9.58 -15.81 3.48
C ARG A 229 8.58 -15.33 2.42
N VAL A 230 9.06 -14.52 1.48
CA VAL A 230 8.34 -14.15 0.26
C VAL A 230 9.13 -14.67 -0.95
N ASN A 231 8.49 -15.39 -1.87
CA ASN A 231 9.14 -16.00 -3.03
C ASN A 231 10.38 -16.85 -2.67
N GLY A 232 10.38 -17.49 -1.50
CA GLY A 232 11.51 -18.29 -1.01
C GLY A 232 12.62 -17.49 -0.32
N ALA A 233 12.62 -16.17 -0.42
CA ALA A 233 13.53 -15.29 0.31
C ALA A 233 12.96 -14.94 1.70
N PRO A 234 13.81 -14.82 2.74
CA PRO A 234 13.36 -14.35 4.05
C PRO A 234 12.71 -12.97 3.94
N LEU A 235 11.67 -12.69 4.74
CA LEU A 235 11.05 -11.35 4.83
C LEU A 235 12.05 -10.26 5.23
N ASP A 236 13.19 -10.65 5.82
CA ASP A 236 14.31 -9.77 6.15
C ASP A 236 15.37 -9.68 5.04
N ALA A 237 15.24 -10.39 3.93
CA ALA A 237 16.13 -10.27 2.76
C ALA A 237 16.11 -8.83 2.20
N ASN A 238 17.16 -8.46 1.51
CA ASN A 238 17.24 -7.15 0.87
C ASN A 238 16.09 -7.00 -0.16
N LEU A 239 15.45 -5.83 -0.19
CA LEU A 239 14.35 -5.55 -1.13
C LEU A 239 14.78 -5.80 -2.59
N ASN A 240 16.06 -5.56 -2.90
CA ASN A 240 16.63 -5.82 -4.22
C ASN A 240 16.67 -7.31 -4.58
N ASP A 241 16.67 -8.22 -3.59
CA ASP A 241 16.64 -9.66 -3.80
C ASP A 241 15.21 -10.17 -4.12
N LEU A 242 14.20 -9.34 -3.80
CA LEU A 242 12.79 -9.59 -4.10
C LEU A 242 12.37 -9.02 -5.48
N LEU A 243 13.16 -8.10 -6.02
CA LEU A 243 12.95 -7.50 -7.33
C LEU A 243 13.85 -8.22 -8.33
N ASP A 244 13.26 -8.70 -9.45
CA ASP A 244 14.02 -9.30 -10.54
C ASP A 244 15.10 -8.31 -11.02
N PRO A 245 16.34 -8.77 -11.36
CA PRO A 245 17.39 -7.87 -11.88
C PRO A 245 16.98 -7.06 -13.12
N GLU A 246 16.00 -7.52 -13.90
CA GLU A 246 15.39 -6.74 -14.99
C GLU A 246 14.52 -5.57 -14.52
N ASP A 247 14.16 -5.54 -13.24
CA ASP A 247 13.30 -4.52 -12.62
C ASP A 247 14.08 -3.43 -11.88
N GLN A 248 15.40 -3.39 -12.00
CA GLN A 248 16.18 -2.28 -11.44
C GLN A 248 15.69 -0.96 -12.06
N PRO A 249 15.50 0.10 -11.25
CA PRO A 249 15.08 1.38 -11.79
C PRO A 249 16.08 1.82 -12.86
N LEU A 250 15.55 2.18 -14.03
CA LEU A 250 16.34 2.80 -15.09
C LEU A 250 17.18 3.93 -14.46
N PRO A 251 18.49 3.99 -14.76
CA PRO A 251 19.34 5.07 -14.28
C PRO A 251 18.72 6.41 -14.72
N GLN A 252 18.68 7.35 -13.76
CA GLN A 252 18.16 8.70 -13.96
C GLN A 252 18.93 9.47 -15.03
#